data_cc18d76bdb041da9dfad48dc6ff07bdc
#
_entry.id   cc18d76bdb041da9dfad48dc6ff07bdc
#
_cell.length_a   1.000
_cell.length_b   1.000
_cell.length_c   1.000
_cell.angle_alpha   90.00
_cell.angle_beta   90.00
_cell.angle_gamma   90.00
#
_symmetry.space_group_name_H-M   'P 1'
#
loop_
_entity.id
_entity.type
_entity.pdbx_description
1 polymer ?
#
loop_
_entity_poly.entity_id
_entity_poly.type
_entity_poly.pdbx_seq_one_letter_code
_entity_poly.pdbx_strand_id
1 'polypeptide(L)'
;MYRKTASLLRCPGCASSLDLRSHETGDWIEDGALECPQCQAAVPVTRGIPRFVPYANYAANFGRQWNLFRRTQLDSHSGVPISRDRFIRYTGHSEDKLRGALVLDAGCGAGRFAEIALSMGARVIAIDYSSAIDAARANLHGTGDIDFIQADINRLPFAPGSFPNTYCLGVLQHTPDPGASFAALARIVAPGGHLAVDVYPAGWKNLFFAKYWIRPIVKRWTPERSLGVVQRWFPTLFAISDFVRRIPLVGHYLRYLVPVANYRGVYPLSAEQHREWAVLDTFDMWAPAFDQPQTLDTLGDWFVAAGFPNAEIFHAGFNVGRGIKAPA
;
A
#
# COMPACT_ATOMS: atom_id res chain seq x y z
N MET A 1 6.15 -17.56 -7.55
CA MET A 1 6.49 -17.50 -6.10
C MET A 1 7.59 -18.48 -5.77
N TYR A 2 8.38 -18.19 -4.75
CA TYR A 2 9.33 -19.20 -4.26
C TYR A 2 8.62 -20.35 -3.57
N ARG A 3 9.07 -21.58 -3.80
CA ARG A 3 8.50 -22.80 -3.19
C ARG A 3 8.50 -22.73 -1.66
N LYS A 4 9.55 -22.16 -1.06
CA LYS A 4 9.67 -21.95 0.39
C LYS A 4 8.53 -21.11 0.98
N THR A 5 7.90 -20.22 0.20
CA THR A 5 6.82 -19.34 0.66
C THR A 5 5.49 -20.08 0.81
N ALA A 6 5.29 -21.18 0.09
CA ALA A 6 4.10 -22.01 0.25
C ALA A 6 3.89 -22.47 1.71
N SER A 7 4.96 -22.75 2.44
CA SER A 7 4.88 -23.18 3.86
C SER A 7 4.34 -22.10 4.82
N LEU A 8 4.44 -20.82 4.44
CA LEU A 8 3.89 -19.70 5.21
C LEU A 8 2.38 -19.54 4.99
N LEU A 9 1.89 -20.02 3.83
CA LEU A 9 0.53 -19.77 3.41
C LEU A 9 -0.46 -20.68 4.14
N ARG A 10 -1.64 -20.14 4.43
CA ARG A 10 -2.76 -20.83 5.07
C ARG A 10 -4.03 -20.63 4.25
N CYS A 11 -4.89 -21.63 4.30
CA CYS A 11 -6.21 -21.54 3.70
C CYS A 11 -7.04 -20.45 4.39
N PRO A 12 -7.55 -19.43 3.67
CA PRO A 12 -8.33 -18.37 4.30
C PRO A 12 -9.72 -18.84 4.79
N GLY A 13 -10.15 -20.04 4.39
CA GLY A 13 -11.42 -20.61 4.81
C GLY A 13 -11.34 -21.42 6.10
N CYS A 14 -10.26 -22.19 6.33
CA CYS A 14 -10.12 -23.09 7.47
C CYS A 14 -8.76 -23.03 8.18
N ALA A 15 -7.89 -22.11 7.81
CA ALA A 15 -6.56 -21.88 8.36
C ALA A 15 -5.57 -23.07 8.25
N SER A 16 -5.92 -24.14 7.55
CA SER A 16 -5.02 -25.28 7.31
C SER A 16 -3.86 -24.90 6.38
N SER A 17 -2.77 -25.67 6.44
CA SER A 17 -1.70 -25.58 5.45
C SER A 17 -2.21 -25.84 4.03
N LEU A 18 -1.50 -25.33 3.06
CA LEU A 18 -1.80 -25.51 1.64
C LEU A 18 -0.73 -26.37 0.97
N ASP A 19 -1.15 -27.34 0.18
CA ASP A 19 -0.27 -28.18 -0.63
C ASP A 19 -0.03 -27.51 -1.97
N LEU A 20 1.26 -27.34 -2.34
CA LEU A 20 1.65 -26.78 -3.64
C LEU A 20 1.59 -27.88 -4.71
N ARG A 21 0.80 -27.65 -5.77
CA ARG A 21 0.72 -28.45 -6.98
C ARG A 21 1.32 -27.65 -8.13
N SER A 22 2.44 -28.12 -8.64
CA SER A 22 3.09 -27.56 -9.84
C SER A 22 3.93 -28.63 -10.52
N HIS A 23 4.05 -28.54 -11.84
CA HIS A 23 4.95 -29.37 -12.63
C HIS A 23 6.40 -28.85 -12.62
N GLU A 24 6.62 -27.65 -12.13
CA GLU A 24 7.94 -27.03 -12.05
C GLU A 24 8.75 -27.62 -10.89
N THR A 25 10.01 -27.98 -11.16
CA THR A 25 10.92 -28.61 -10.20
C THR A 25 11.88 -27.62 -9.53
N GLY A 26 11.96 -26.38 -10.05
CA GLY A 26 12.80 -25.31 -9.51
C GLY A 26 12.25 -24.67 -8.23
N ASP A 27 13.05 -23.76 -7.67
CA ASP A 27 12.66 -23.00 -6.47
C ASP A 27 11.59 -21.97 -6.75
N TRP A 28 11.54 -21.43 -7.97
CA TRP A 28 10.51 -20.49 -8.40
C TRP A 28 9.38 -21.23 -9.12
N ILE A 29 8.15 -20.96 -8.73
CA ILE A 29 6.93 -21.48 -9.33
C ILE A 29 6.24 -20.35 -10.08
N GLU A 30 6.13 -20.49 -11.40
CA GLU A 30 5.44 -19.53 -12.25
C GLU A 30 3.93 -19.83 -12.30
N ASP A 31 3.59 -21.11 -12.55
CA ASP A 31 2.20 -21.54 -12.63
C ASP A 31 1.95 -22.80 -11.80
N GLY A 32 0.77 -22.87 -11.18
CA GLY A 32 0.38 -23.98 -10.32
C GLY A 32 -0.88 -23.71 -9.53
N ALA A 33 -1.08 -24.46 -8.47
CA ALA A 33 -2.16 -24.26 -7.52
C ALA A 33 -1.72 -24.56 -6.09
N LEU A 34 -2.34 -23.87 -5.13
CA LEU A 34 -2.25 -24.18 -3.72
C LEU A 34 -3.58 -24.82 -3.31
N GLU A 35 -3.55 -26.09 -2.91
CA GLU A 35 -4.74 -26.87 -2.56
C GLU A 35 -4.85 -27.05 -1.06
N CYS A 36 -6.03 -26.86 -0.52
CA CYS A 36 -6.31 -27.11 0.89
C CYS A 36 -6.73 -28.58 1.08
N PRO A 37 -5.95 -29.40 1.82
CA PRO A 37 -6.34 -30.80 2.05
C PRO A 37 -7.59 -30.95 2.94
N GLN A 38 -7.92 -29.91 3.72
CA GLN A 38 -9.04 -29.94 4.65
C GLN A 38 -10.39 -29.61 4.00
N CYS A 39 -10.45 -28.48 3.25
CA CYS A 39 -11.70 -27.98 2.68
C CYS A 39 -11.73 -27.99 1.14
N GLN A 40 -10.70 -28.57 0.53
CA GLN A 40 -10.56 -28.73 -0.93
C GLN A 40 -10.56 -27.42 -1.73
N ALA A 41 -10.44 -26.26 -1.06
CA ALA A 41 -10.29 -24.98 -1.75
C ALA A 41 -8.97 -24.97 -2.53
N ALA A 42 -9.01 -24.49 -3.76
CA ALA A 42 -7.84 -24.33 -4.61
C ALA A 42 -7.60 -22.84 -4.90
N VAL A 43 -6.35 -22.41 -4.75
CA VAL A 43 -5.89 -21.06 -5.04
C VAL A 43 -4.92 -21.12 -6.22
N PRO A 44 -5.25 -20.53 -7.37
CA PRO A 44 -4.35 -20.55 -8.52
C PRO A 44 -3.09 -19.73 -8.25
N VAL A 45 -1.95 -20.24 -8.72
CA VAL A 45 -0.71 -19.50 -8.84
C VAL A 45 -0.53 -19.19 -10.33
N THR A 46 -0.54 -17.92 -10.68
CA THR A 46 -0.42 -17.46 -12.06
C THR A 46 0.65 -16.40 -12.16
N ARG A 47 1.63 -16.62 -13.04
CA ARG A 47 2.80 -15.76 -13.16
C ARG A 47 3.50 -15.55 -11.82
N GLY A 48 3.69 -16.61 -11.06
CA GLY A 48 4.33 -16.59 -9.75
C GLY A 48 3.55 -15.85 -8.66
N ILE A 49 2.26 -15.59 -8.85
CA ILE A 49 1.40 -14.88 -7.89
C ILE A 49 0.25 -15.78 -7.45
N PRO A 50 0.19 -16.24 -6.20
CA PRO A 50 -1.01 -16.85 -5.63
C PRO A 50 -2.15 -15.82 -5.58
N ARG A 51 -3.32 -16.20 -6.13
CA ARG A 51 -4.50 -15.33 -6.24
C ARG A 51 -5.58 -15.75 -5.26
N PHE A 52 -5.54 -15.22 -4.04
CA PHE A 52 -6.53 -15.53 -2.98
C PHE A 52 -7.85 -14.78 -3.13
N VAL A 53 -7.91 -13.79 -4.02
CA VAL A 53 -9.09 -12.95 -4.25
C VAL A 53 -9.40 -12.86 -5.74
N PRO A 54 -10.66 -12.59 -6.13
CA PRO A 54 -11.03 -12.35 -7.53
C PRO A 54 -10.21 -11.21 -8.14
N TYR A 55 -9.86 -11.35 -9.41
CA TYR A 55 -9.10 -10.32 -10.15
C TYR A 55 -9.87 -8.98 -10.21
N ALA A 56 -11.19 -9.04 -10.44
CA ALA A 56 -12.07 -7.87 -10.42
C ALA A 56 -12.65 -7.67 -9.00
N ASN A 57 -12.35 -6.55 -8.38
CA ASN A 57 -12.78 -6.20 -7.03
C ASN A 57 -12.93 -4.68 -6.86
N TYR A 58 -13.32 -4.20 -5.66
CA TYR A 58 -13.55 -2.76 -5.39
C TYR A 58 -12.28 -1.89 -5.55
N ALA A 59 -11.11 -2.48 -5.53
CA ALA A 59 -9.83 -1.80 -5.69
C ALA A 59 -9.33 -1.77 -7.16
N ALA A 60 -10.21 -2.04 -8.13
CA ALA A 60 -9.85 -2.06 -9.56
C ALA A 60 -9.23 -0.73 -10.05
N ASN A 61 -9.65 0.41 -9.47
CA ASN A 61 -9.05 1.71 -9.76
C ASN A 61 -7.57 1.74 -9.39
N PHE A 62 -7.20 1.22 -8.21
CA PHE A 62 -5.80 1.11 -7.79
C PHE A 62 -5.02 0.14 -8.69
N GLY A 63 -5.63 -1.01 -9.00
CA GLY A 63 -5.01 -1.97 -9.92
C GLY A 63 -4.62 -1.33 -11.25
N ARG A 64 -5.55 -0.57 -11.87
CA ARG A 64 -5.30 0.15 -13.11
C ARG A 64 -4.25 1.25 -12.95
N GLN A 65 -4.39 2.07 -11.91
CA GLN A 65 -3.48 3.16 -11.60
C GLN A 65 -2.03 2.68 -11.49
N TRP A 66 -1.79 1.67 -10.66
CA TRP A 66 -0.45 1.18 -10.41
C TRP A 66 0.14 0.39 -11.58
N ASN A 67 -0.67 -0.26 -12.42
CA ASN A 67 -0.16 -0.86 -13.65
C ASN A 67 0.23 0.21 -14.68
N LEU A 68 -0.50 1.33 -14.76
CA LEU A 68 -0.22 2.41 -15.70
C LEU A 68 0.99 3.25 -15.27
N PHE A 69 1.06 3.60 -13.99
CA PHE A 69 2.11 4.44 -13.38
C PHE A 69 3.09 3.63 -12.53
N ARG A 70 3.38 2.39 -12.95
CA ARG A 70 4.07 1.41 -12.09
C ARG A 70 5.43 1.86 -11.56
N ARG A 71 6.15 2.73 -12.27
CA ARG A 71 7.50 3.17 -11.90
C ARG A 71 7.54 4.54 -11.26
N THR A 72 6.47 5.34 -11.38
CA THR A 72 6.45 6.78 -11.04
C THR A 72 6.97 7.07 -9.64
N GLN A 73 6.63 6.24 -8.65
CA GLN A 73 7.03 6.46 -7.25
C GLN A 73 8.19 5.58 -6.76
N LEU A 74 8.85 4.83 -7.66
CA LEU A 74 10.06 4.10 -7.31
C LEU A 74 11.26 5.05 -7.23
N ASP A 75 12.06 4.94 -6.18
CA ASP A 75 13.26 5.76 -6.02
C ASP A 75 14.32 5.41 -7.08
N SER A 76 14.41 4.14 -7.50
CA SER A 76 15.27 3.70 -8.61
C SER A 76 14.91 4.34 -9.95
N HIS A 77 13.65 4.73 -10.14
CA HIS A 77 13.20 5.41 -11.35
C HIS A 77 13.28 6.93 -11.26
N SER A 78 12.90 7.50 -10.12
CA SER A 78 12.93 8.95 -9.92
C SER A 78 14.36 9.50 -9.74
N GLY A 79 15.28 8.67 -9.24
CA GLY A 79 16.62 9.06 -8.83
C GLY A 79 16.65 9.88 -7.53
N VAL A 80 15.51 9.98 -6.82
CA VAL A 80 15.37 10.78 -5.60
C VAL A 80 14.84 9.90 -4.46
N PRO A 81 15.41 9.94 -3.24
CA PRO A 81 15.09 9.01 -2.15
C PRO A 81 13.79 9.36 -1.40
N ILE A 82 12.73 9.74 -2.12
CA ILE A 82 11.45 10.16 -1.55
C ILE A 82 10.77 9.02 -0.78
N SER A 83 10.77 7.83 -1.39
CA SER A 83 10.16 6.65 -0.79
C SER A 83 10.99 6.12 0.35
N ARG A 84 12.33 6.14 0.23
CA ARG A 84 13.26 5.73 1.29
C ARG A 84 13.12 6.62 2.53
N ASP A 85 13.10 7.94 2.34
CA ASP A 85 12.97 8.90 3.46
C ASP A 85 11.65 8.73 4.19
N ARG A 86 10.55 8.55 3.44
CA ARG A 86 9.23 8.28 4.03
C ARG A 86 9.21 6.93 4.75
N PHE A 87 9.76 5.89 4.14
CA PHE A 87 9.81 4.54 4.72
C PHE A 87 10.53 4.55 6.07
N ILE A 88 11.76 5.09 6.12
CA ILE A 88 12.56 5.18 7.35
C ILE A 88 11.84 6.00 8.41
N ARG A 89 11.31 7.16 8.03
CA ARG A 89 10.61 8.07 8.95
C ARG A 89 9.37 7.42 9.57
N TYR A 90 8.61 6.64 8.79
CA TYR A 90 7.35 6.06 9.24
C TYR A 90 7.55 4.75 9.99
N THR A 91 8.42 3.88 9.50
CA THR A 91 8.64 2.57 10.12
C THR A 91 9.68 2.62 11.23
N GLY A 92 10.63 3.55 11.22
CA GLY A 92 11.79 3.53 12.12
C GLY A 92 12.75 2.37 11.85
N HIS A 93 12.61 1.73 10.69
CA HIS A 93 13.52 0.66 10.28
C HIS A 93 14.85 1.22 9.80
N SER A 94 15.92 0.49 10.08
CA SER A 94 17.26 0.68 9.54
C SER A 94 17.70 -0.58 8.78
N GLU A 95 18.76 -0.46 8.00
CA GLU A 95 19.32 -1.59 7.26
C GLU A 95 19.72 -2.75 8.20
N ASP A 96 20.31 -2.44 9.36
CA ASP A 96 20.72 -3.45 10.34
C ASP A 96 19.55 -4.25 10.90
N LYS A 97 18.37 -3.61 11.03
CA LYS A 97 17.14 -4.27 11.52
C LYS A 97 16.47 -5.13 10.47
N LEU A 98 16.61 -4.77 9.19
CA LEU A 98 15.92 -5.45 8.09
C LEU A 98 16.77 -6.50 7.38
N ARG A 99 18.09 -6.45 7.48
CA ARG A 99 18.98 -7.42 6.82
C ARG A 99 18.64 -8.86 7.21
N GLY A 100 18.20 -9.65 6.23
CA GLY A 100 17.76 -11.04 6.42
C GLY A 100 16.42 -11.22 7.14
N ALA A 101 15.78 -10.13 7.58
CA ALA A 101 14.51 -10.21 8.29
C ALA A 101 13.34 -10.48 7.31
N LEU A 102 12.37 -11.27 7.78
CA LEU A 102 11.10 -11.45 7.06
C LEU A 102 10.19 -10.22 7.30
N VAL A 103 9.71 -9.64 6.23
CA VAL A 103 8.88 -8.43 6.24
C VAL A 103 7.62 -8.64 5.41
N LEU A 104 6.46 -8.23 5.94
CA LEU A 104 5.23 -8.11 5.17
C LEU A 104 5.02 -6.66 4.74
N ASP A 105 4.93 -6.42 3.42
CA ASP A 105 4.42 -5.20 2.81
C ASP A 105 2.94 -5.37 2.48
N ALA A 106 2.06 -4.81 3.29
CA ALA A 106 0.62 -4.98 3.16
C ALA A 106 -0.01 -3.80 2.39
N GLY A 107 -0.49 -4.08 1.18
CA GLY A 107 -0.96 -3.08 0.23
C GLY A 107 0.21 -2.46 -0.53
N CYS A 108 1.07 -3.31 -1.09
CA CYS A 108 2.33 -2.88 -1.71
C CYS A 108 2.17 -1.99 -2.95
N GLY A 109 0.98 -1.95 -3.57
CA GLY A 109 0.74 -1.24 -4.82
C GLY A 109 1.71 -1.70 -5.91
N ALA A 110 2.47 -0.78 -6.48
CA ALA A 110 3.51 -1.07 -7.48
C ALA A 110 4.87 -1.48 -6.87
N GLY A 111 4.95 -1.70 -5.56
CA GLY A 111 6.17 -2.13 -4.86
C GLY A 111 7.05 -0.99 -4.34
N ARG A 112 6.50 0.21 -4.20
CA ARG A 112 7.23 1.42 -3.79
C ARG A 112 8.07 1.23 -2.53
N PHE A 113 7.48 0.67 -1.46
CA PHE A 113 8.17 0.46 -0.19
C PHE A 113 8.85 -0.90 -0.11
N ALA A 114 8.35 -1.90 -0.86
CA ALA A 114 9.03 -3.19 -1.03
C ALA A 114 10.43 -3.02 -1.65
N GLU A 115 10.59 -2.10 -2.63
CA GLU A 115 11.90 -1.73 -3.20
C GLU A 115 12.89 -1.30 -2.12
N ILE A 116 12.42 -0.48 -1.18
CA ILE A 116 13.26 0.04 -0.09
C ILE A 116 13.62 -1.06 0.91
N ALA A 117 12.64 -1.88 1.32
CA ALA A 117 12.90 -3.00 2.22
C ALA A 117 13.89 -4.00 1.61
N LEU A 118 13.76 -4.31 0.31
CA LEU A 118 14.71 -5.14 -0.43
C LEU A 118 16.12 -4.52 -0.46
N SER A 119 16.23 -3.22 -0.72
CA SER A 119 17.51 -2.52 -0.73
C SER A 119 18.21 -2.54 0.64
N MET A 120 17.45 -2.74 1.73
CA MET A 120 17.95 -2.93 3.08
C MET A 120 18.23 -4.42 3.42
N GLY A 121 18.14 -5.31 2.43
CA GLY A 121 18.44 -6.74 2.60
C GLY A 121 17.33 -7.58 3.23
N ALA A 122 16.09 -7.09 3.27
CA ALA A 122 14.95 -7.85 3.79
C ALA A 122 14.52 -8.96 2.83
N ARG A 123 13.92 -10.03 3.41
CA ARG A 123 13.04 -10.94 2.68
C ARG A 123 11.63 -10.39 2.72
N VAL A 124 11.06 -10.06 1.57
CA VAL A 124 9.76 -9.38 1.48
C VAL A 124 8.66 -10.32 1.00
N ILE A 125 7.54 -10.31 1.70
CA ILE A 125 6.27 -10.81 1.20
C ILE A 125 5.41 -9.59 0.89
N ALA A 126 5.18 -9.32 -0.39
CA ALA A 126 4.39 -8.19 -0.85
C ALA A 126 2.96 -8.65 -1.15
N ILE A 127 1.97 -8.01 -0.53
CA ILE A 127 0.57 -8.33 -0.81
C ILE A 127 -0.18 -7.09 -1.30
N ASP A 128 -1.11 -7.30 -2.23
CA ASP A 128 -2.10 -6.30 -2.65
C ASP A 128 -3.44 -6.97 -2.97
N TYR A 129 -4.54 -6.27 -2.68
CA TYR A 129 -5.89 -6.75 -3.00
C TYR A 129 -6.19 -6.64 -4.50
N SER A 130 -5.66 -5.63 -5.14
CA SER A 130 -5.89 -5.30 -6.53
C SER A 130 -4.89 -5.97 -7.48
N SER A 131 -5.08 -5.77 -8.78
CA SER A 131 -4.09 -6.14 -9.80
C SER A 131 -2.80 -5.30 -9.79
N ALA A 132 -2.64 -4.37 -8.84
CA ALA A 132 -1.39 -3.65 -8.62
C ALA A 132 -0.22 -4.58 -8.29
N ILE A 133 -0.50 -5.75 -7.70
CA ILE A 133 0.50 -6.78 -7.44
C ILE A 133 1.24 -7.23 -8.72
N ASP A 134 0.59 -7.16 -9.89
CA ASP A 134 1.23 -7.44 -11.17
C ASP A 134 2.28 -6.37 -11.53
N ALA A 135 2.01 -5.10 -11.20
CA ALA A 135 2.96 -4.01 -11.36
C ALA A 135 4.15 -4.18 -10.40
N ALA A 136 3.90 -4.53 -9.14
CA ALA A 136 4.97 -4.81 -8.16
C ALA A 136 5.88 -5.95 -8.65
N ARG A 137 5.30 -7.05 -9.14
CA ARG A 137 6.06 -8.14 -9.74
C ARG A 137 6.89 -7.68 -10.95
N ALA A 138 6.29 -6.91 -11.85
CA ALA A 138 6.98 -6.40 -13.04
C ALA A 138 8.14 -5.46 -12.70
N ASN A 139 8.09 -4.79 -11.56
CA ASN A 139 9.15 -3.90 -11.10
C ASN A 139 10.26 -4.63 -10.32
N LEU A 140 9.89 -5.61 -9.48
CA LEU A 140 10.79 -6.10 -8.42
C LEU A 140 11.17 -7.59 -8.55
N HIS A 141 10.53 -8.36 -9.47
CA HIS A 141 10.93 -9.74 -9.67
C HIS A 141 12.40 -9.84 -10.12
N GLY A 142 13.17 -10.65 -9.41
CA GLY A 142 14.61 -10.83 -9.68
C GLY A 142 15.53 -9.77 -9.07
N THR A 143 14.99 -8.77 -8.32
CA THR A 143 15.82 -7.73 -7.65
C THR A 143 16.24 -8.11 -6.23
N GLY A 144 15.67 -9.18 -5.67
CA GLY A 144 15.96 -9.65 -4.31
C GLY A 144 15.05 -10.81 -3.89
N ASP A 145 15.04 -11.12 -2.60
CA ASP A 145 14.20 -12.18 -2.02
C ASP A 145 12.79 -11.65 -1.76
N ILE A 146 11.93 -11.72 -2.77
CA ILE A 146 10.56 -11.20 -2.71
C ILE A 146 9.55 -12.17 -3.33
N ASP A 147 8.40 -12.30 -2.66
CA ASP A 147 7.21 -12.97 -3.18
C ASP A 147 6.04 -12.00 -3.28
N PHE A 148 5.18 -12.23 -4.27
CA PHE A 148 4.02 -11.41 -4.58
C PHE A 148 2.76 -12.23 -4.39
N ILE A 149 1.77 -11.72 -3.65
CA ILE A 149 0.54 -12.43 -3.33
C ILE A 149 -0.65 -11.51 -3.51
N GLN A 150 -1.66 -11.92 -4.25
CA GLN A 150 -2.93 -11.18 -4.31
C GLN A 150 -3.84 -11.66 -3.19
N ALA A 151 -4.06 -10.81 -2.16
CA ALA A 151 -4.83 -11.18 -0.97
C ALA A 151 -5.55 -9.98 -0.35
N ASP A 152 -6.61 -10.29 0.42
CA ASP A 152 -7.33 -9.31 1.23
C ASP A 152 -6.65 -9.16 2.60
N ILE A 153 -6.36 -7.91 2.99
CA ILE A 153 -5.83 -7.59 4.33
C ILE A 153 -6.74 -8.14 5.45
N ASN A 154 -8.06 -8.15 5.24
CA ASN A 154 -9.01 -8.67 6.22
C ASN A 154 -9.03 -10.21 6.33
N ARG A 155 -8.48 -10.90 5.31
CA ARG A 155 -8.41 -12.37 5.24
C ARG A 155 -7.03 -12.83 4.79
N LEU A 156 -6.02 -12.40 5.54
CA LEU A 156 -4.63 -12.73 5.23
C LEU A 156 -4.40 -14.25 5.25
N PRO A 157 -3.75 -14.80 4.22
CA PRO A 157 -3.46 -16.23 4.14
C PRO A 157 -2.21 -16.61 4.94
N PHE A 158 -2.14 -16.16 6.21
CA PHE A 158 -1.01 -16.42 7.10
C PHE A 158 -1.51 -16.79 8.51
N ALA A 159 -0.72 -17.57 9.22
CA ALA A 159 -1.01 -17.87 10.61
C ALA A 159 -0.82 -16.61 11.49
N PRO A 160 -1.55 -16.48 12.61
CA PRO A 160 -1.28 -15.45 13.60
C PRO A 160 0.19 -15.49 14.05
N GLY A 161 0.81 -14.32 14.24
CA GLY A 161 2.19 -14.23 14.70
C GLY A 161 3.26 -14.65 13.68
N SER A 162 2.95 -14.70 12.38
CA SER A 162 3.89 -15.16 11.34
C SER A 162 4.99 -14.16 10.98
N PHE A 163 4.78 -12.87 11.22
CA PHE A 163 5.69 -11.83 10.73
C PHE A 163 6.37 -11.07 11.87
N PRO A 164 7.71 -11.08 11.93
CA PRO A 164 8.45 -10.22 12.86
C PRO A 164 8.38 -8.73 12.50
N ASN A 165 8.19 -8.42 11.21
CA ASN A 165 8.05 -7.03 10.74
C ASN A 165 6.91 -6.92 9.74
N THR A 166 6.03 -5.95 9.95
CA THR A 166 4.90 -5.67 9.07
C THR A 166 4.76 -4.16 8.90
N TYR A 167 4.52 -3.71 7.69
CA TYR A 167 4.09 -2.34 7.45
C TYR A 167 2.93 -2.27 6.45
N CYS A 168 2.12 -1.21 6.59
CA CYS A 168 0.98 -0.94 5.73
C CYS A 168 0.88 0.57 5.54
N LEU A 169 1.43 1.09 4.44
CA LEU A 169 1.60 2.51 4.21
C LEU A 169 0.78 3.01 3.03
N GLY A 170 -0.12 3.98 3.28
CA GLY A 170 -0.99 4.59 2.29
C GLY A 170 -2.21 3.74 1.91
N VAL A 171 -2.67 2.82 2.76
CA VAL A 171 -3.64 1.78 2.40
C VAL A 171 -4.89 1.76 3.27
N LEU A 172 -4.75 1.76 4.60
CA LEU A 172 -5.85 1.48 5.53
C LEU A 172 -7.08 2.38 5.31
N GLN A 173 -6.89 3.65 5.03
CA GLN A 173 -7.99 4.59 4.74
C GLN A 173 -8.80 4.24 3.49
N HIS A 174 -8.27 3.37 2.63
CA HIS A 174 -8.91 2.91 1.40
C HIS A 174 -9.59 1.53 1.54
N THR A 175 -9.59 0.96 2.73
CA THR A 175 -10.34 -0.26 3.04
C THR A 175 -11.78 0.05 3.46
N PRO A 176 -12.71 -0.90 3.35
CA PRO A 176 -14.09 -0.71 3.83
C PRO A 176 -14.19 -0.40 5.32
N ASP A 177 -13.30 -0.97 6.13
CA ASP A 177 -13.19 -0.75 7.58
C ASP A 177 -11.70 -0.69 7.97
N PRO A 178 -11.12 0.52 8.16
CA PRO A 178 -9.72 0.68 8.54
C PRO A 178 -9.36 0.03 9.87
N GLY A 179 -10.27 0.04 10.85
CA GLY A 179 -10.04 -0.57 12.16
C GLY A 179 -9.99 -2.10 12.10
N ALA A 180 -10.91 -2.72 11.37
CA ALA A 180 -10.88 -4.16 11.14
C ALA A 180 -9.64 -4.59 10.35
N SER A 181 -9.24 -3.80 9.35
CA SER A 181 -8.03 -4.06 8.55
C SER A 181 -6.76 -3.93 9.42
N PHE A 182 -6.69 -2.92 10.29
CA PHE A 182 -5.60 -2.78 11.25
C PHE A 182 -5.53 -3.99 12.21
N ALA A 183 -6.67 -4.41 12.78
CA ALA A 183 -6.72 -5.56 13.69
C ALA A 183 -6.27 -6.86 13.01
N ALA A 184 -6.62 -7.05 11.74
CA ALA A 184 -6.16 -8.20 10.95
C ALA A 184 -4.63 -8.20 10.75
N LEU A 185 -4.04 -7.03 10.46
CA LEU A 185 -2.59 -6.86 10.38
C LEU A 185 -1.90 -7.11 11.73
N ALA A 186 -2.42 -6.52 12.80
CA ALA A 186 -1.88 -6.69 14.14
C ALA A 186 -1.86 -8.17 14.59
N ARG A 187 -2.86 -8.96 14.18
CA ARG A 187 -2.95 -10.39 14.50
C ARG A 187 -1.79 -11.20 13.92
N ILE A 188 -1.33 -10.89 12.72
CA ILE A 188 -0.24 -11.65 12.07
C ILE A 188 1.15 -11.23 12.52
N VAL A 189 1.28 -10.11 13.23
CA VAL A 189 2.56 -9.68 13.82
C VAL A 189 2.92 -10.61 14.96
N ALA A 190 4.16 -11.10 14.96
CA ALA A 190 4.69 -11.96 16.00
C ALA A 190 4.76 -11.24 17.36
N PRO A 191 4.66 -11.94 18.50
CA PRO A 191 5.04 -11.38 19.78
C PRO A 191 6.47 -10.81 19.72
N GLY A 192 6.69 -9.59 20.21
CA GLY A 192 7.94 -8.87 20.03
C GLY A 192 8.20 -8.32 18.63
N GLY A 193 7.28 -8.58 17.68
CA GLY A 193 7.38 -8.09 16.31
C GLY A 193 6.94 -6.62 16.16
N HIS A 194 7.31 -6.02 15.05
CA HIS A 194 7.09 -4.62 14.74
C HIS A 194 5.93 -4.43 13.74
N LEU A 195 5.06 -3.44 14.01
CA LEU A 195 4.03 -2.96 13.09
C LEU A 195 4.20 -1.46 12.86
N ALA A 196 4.13 -1.03 11.58
CA ALA A 196 4.04 0.37 11.22
C ALA A 196 2.91 0.59 10.21
N VAL A 197 2.07 1.59 10.46
CA VAL A 197 0.96 1.96 9.57
C VAL A 197 0.85 3.47 9.44
N ASP A 198 0.24 3.94 8.36
CA ASP A 198 -0.19 5.32 8.26
C ASP A 198 -1.65 5.43 7.77
N VAL A 199 -2.28 6.54 8.09
CA VAL A 199 -3.64 6.88 7.66
C VAL A 199 -3.75 8.37 7.33
N TYR A 200 -4.68 8.73 6.47
CA TYR A 200 -4.97 10.14 6.21
C TYR A 200 -5.50 10.82 7.47
N PRO A 201 -5.05 12.04 7.78
CA PRO A 201 -5.52 12.76 8.97
C PRO A 201 -6.98 13.19 8.84
N ALA A 202 -7.82 12.81 9.82
CA ALA A 202 -9.16 13.34 9.97
C ALA A 202 -9.11 14.71 10.62
N GLY A 203 -10.01 15.62 10.20
CA GLY A 203 -10.13 16.94 10.79
C GLY A 203 -11.08 17.84 10.02
N TRP A 204 -11.51 18.96 10.65
CA TRP A 204 -12.42 19.93 10.06
C TRP A 204 -11.91 20.54 8.73
N LYS A 205 -10.59 20.58 8.55
CA LYS A 205 -9.95 21.07 7.31
C LYS A 205 -10.34 20.22 6.09
N ASN A 206 -10.68 18.94 6.28
CA ASN A 206 -11.10 18.06 5.21
C ASN A 206 -12.37 18.53 4.49
N LEU A 207 -13.22 19.34 5.17
CA LEU A 207 -14.40 19.94 4.56
C LEU A 207 -14.04 20.91 3.41
N PHE A 208 -12.84 21.48 3.44
CA PHE A 208 -12.36 22.42 2.41
C PHE A 208 -11.56 21.73 1.30
N PHE A 209 -11.30 20.45 1.40
CA PHE A 209 -10.62 19.74 0.32
C PHE A 209 -11.62 19.44 -0.80
N ALA A 210 -11.40 20.05 -1.95
CA ALA A 210 -12.26 19.86 -3.15
C ALA A 210 -12.42 18.39 -3.56
N LYS A 211 -11.45 17.51 -3.23
CA LYS A 211 -11.57 16.08 -3.49
C LYS A 211 -12.83 15.46 -2.86
N TYR A 212 -13.23 15.87 -1.67
CA TYR A 212 -14.41 15.33 -0.99
C TYR A 212 -15.73 15.77 -1.62
N TRP A 213 -15.73 16.90 -2.35
CA TRP A 213 -16.92 17.39 -3.07
C TRP A 213 -17.11 16.66 -4.41
N ILE A 214 -16.03 16.31 -5.10
CA ILE A 214 -16.09 15.63 -6.40
C ILE A 214 -16.24 14.11 -6.28
N ARG A 215 -15.65 13.49 -5.26
CA ARG A 215 -15.64 12.03 -5.08
C ARG A 215 -17.03 11.35 -5.11
N PRO A 216 -18.10 11.91 -4.49
CA PRO A 216 -19.42 11.28 -4.57
C PRO A 216 -19.89 11.01 -6.02
N ILE A 217 -19.42 11.82 -6.97
CA ILE A 217 -19.73 11.69 -8.40
C ILE A 217 -18.71 10.76 -9.08
N VAL A 218 -17.41 11.04 -8.89
CA VAL A 218 -16.33 10.36 -9.65
C VAL A 218 -16.17 8.90 -9.25
N LYS A 219 -16.39 8.52 -8.00
CA LYS A 219 -16.31 7.13 -7.53
C LYS A 219 -17.30 6.17 -8.24
N ARG A 220 -18.32 6.72 -8.94
CA ARG A 220 -19.29 5.96 -9.71
C ARG A 220 -18.88 5.77 -11.18
N TRP A 221 -17.78 6.40 -11.61
CA TRP A 221 -17.27 6.29 -12.97
C TRP A 221 -16.37 5.06 -13.10
N THR A 222 -16.19 4.62 -14.36
CA THR A 222 -15.17 3.62 -14.64
C THR A 222 -13.77 4.22 -14.47
N PRO A 223 -12.76 3.41 -14.18
CA PRO A 223 -11.36 3.87 -14.07
C PRO A 223 -10.89 4.65 -15.30
N GLU A 224 -11.30 4.20 -16.51
CA GLU A 224 -10.95 4.81 -17.78
C GLU A 224 -11.51 6.23 -17.90
N ARG A 225 -12.80 6.39 -17.56
CA ARG A 225 -13.47 7.70 -17.58
C ARG A 225 -12.84 8.66 -16.60
N SER A 226 -12.60 8.19 -15.36
CA SER A 226 -11.98 9.00 -14.32
C SER A 226 -10.59 9.48 -14.73
N LEU A 227 -9.75 8.57 -15.24
CA LEU A 227 -8.41 8.90 -15.73
C LEU A 227 -8.45 9.86 -16.93
N GLY A 228 -9.32 9.61 -17.90
CA GLY A 228 -9.46 10.48 -19.06
C GLY A 228 -9.87 11.91 -18.70
N VAL A 229 -10.77 12.06 -17.70
CA VAL A 229 -11.16 13.38 -17.19
C VAL A 229 -10.00 14.04 -16.44
N VAL A 230 -9.29 13.30 -15.58
CA VAL A 230 -8.08 13.82 -14.92
C VAL A 230 -7.06 14.32 -15.95
N GLN A 231 -6.69 13.48 -16.92
CA GLN A 231 -5.70 13.85 -17.94
C GLN A 231 -6.12 15.08 -18.77
N ARG A 232 -7.40 15.20 -19.12
CA ARG A 232 -7.94 16.34 -19.88
C ARG A 232 -7.86 17.64 -19.09
N TRP A 233 -8.24 17.62 -17.82
CA TRP A 233 -8.33 18.84 -17.01
C TRP A 233 -7.04 19.16 -16.24
N PHE A 234 -6.13 18.20 -16.13
CA PHE A 234 -4.88 18.34 -15.38
C PHE A 234 -4.10 19.61 -15.75
N PRO A 235 -3.85 19.94 -17.04
CA PRO A 235 -3.05 21.14 -17.36
C PRO A 235 -3.66 22.42 -16.81
N THR A 236 -4.98 22.57 -16.93
CA THR A 236 -5.73 23.73 -16.44
C THR A 236 -5.73 23.80 -14.91
N LEU A 237 -6.08 22.69 -14.25
CA LEU A 237 -6.11 22.61 -12.78
C LEU A 237 -4.71 22.82 -12.19
N PHE A 238 -3.68 22.28 -12.83
CA PHE A 238 -2.31 22.44 -12.39
C PHE A 238 -1.83 23.90 -12.50
N ALA A 239 -2.17 24.59 -13.61
CA ALA A 239 -1.86 26.01 -13.78
C ALA A 239 -2.60 26.88 -12.75
N ILE A 240 -3.88 26.58 -12.48
CA ILE A 240 -4.64 27.26 -11.42
C ILE A 240 -4.00 27.03 -10.05
N SER A 241 -3.61 25.79 -9.74
CA SER A 241 -2.92 25.47 -8.49
C SER A 241 -1.60 26.22 -8.33
N ASP A 242 -0.80 26.31 -9.40
CA ASP A 242 0.44 27.08 -9.41
C ASP A 242 0.20 28.58 -9.18
N PHE A 243 -0.83 29.14 -9.79
CA PHE A 243 -1.20 30.53 -9.59
C PHE A 243 -1.67 30.79 -8.16
N VAL A 244 -2.58 29.96 -7.66
CA VAL A 244 -3.12 30.09 -6.30
C VAL A 244 -2.02 30.00 -5.24
N ARG A 245 -1.05 29.11 -5.41
CA ARG A 245 0.07 28.97 -4.46
C ARG A 245 0.97 30.21 -4.36
N ARG A 246 0.96 31.09 -5.36
CA ARG A 246 1.74 32.35 -5.37
C ARG A 246 1.04 33.47 -4.63
N ILE A 247 -0.25 33.33 -4.28
CA ILE A 247 -0.99 34.36 -3.54
C ILE A 247 -0.44 34.42 -2.11
N PRO A 248 0.12 35.57 -1.68
CA PRO A 248 0.66 35.73 -0.34
C PRO A 248 -0.40 35.45 0.74
N LEU A 249 0.01 34.91 1.89
CA LEU A 249 -0.78 34.64 3.10
C LEU A 249 -1.89 33.59 2.92
N VAL A 250 -2.70 33.66 1.89
CA VAL A 250 -3.90 32.79 1.73
C VAL A 250 -3.70 31.64 0.73
N GLY A 251 -2.74 31.70 -0.17
CA GLY A 251 -2.53 30.70 -1.21
C GLY A 251 -2.26 29.31 -0.67
N HIS A 252 -1.61 29.22 0.49
CA HIS A 252 -1.38 27.95 1.18
C HIS A 252 -2.70 27.23 1.57
N TYR A 253 -3.76 27.97 1.88
CA TYR A 253 -5.07 27.42 2.20
C TYR A 253 -5.93 27.21 0.96
N LEU A 254 -5.95 28.19 0.05
CA LEU A 254 -6.76 28.14 -1.17
C LEU A 254 -6.37 26.99 -2.12
N ARG A 255 -5.11 26.52 -2.09
CA ARG A 255 -4.68 25.38 -2.92
C ARG A 255 -5.52 24.12 -2.70
N TYR A 256 -6.11 23.92 -1.52
CA TYR A 256 -6.95 22.77 -1.20
C TYR A 256 -8.31 22.79 -1.90
N LEU A 257 -8.73 23.97 -2.38
CA LEU A 257 -9.94 24.13 -3.19
C LEU A 257 -9.71 23.73 -4.66
N VAL A 258 -8.45 23.54 -5.08
CA VAL A 258 -8.11 23.07 -6.42
C VAL A 258 -7.86 21.58 -6.35
N PRO A 259 -8.70 20.74 -6.99
CA PRO A 259 -8.64 19.28 -6.85
C PRO A 259 -7.52 18.65 -7.71
N VAL A 260 -6.28 19.08 -7.50
CA VAL A 260 -5.09 18.59 -8.21
C VAL A 260 -3.92 18.44 -7.24
N ALA A 261 -3.19 17.35 -7.35
CA ALA A 261 -1.93 17.18 -6.68
C ALA A 261 -0.86 18.08 -7.34
N ASN A 262 -0.07 18.77 -6.51
CA ASN A 262 0.97 19.64 -7.00
C ASN A 262 2.16 19.64 -6.03
N TYR A 263 3.27 19.05 -6.45
CA TYR A 263 4.48 18.85 -5.67
C TYR A 263 5.62 19.80 -6.06
N ARG A 264 5.33 20.84 -6.89
CA ARG A 264 6.33 21.81 -7.32
C ARG A 264 6.96 22.50 -6.11
N GLY A 265 8.29 22.42 -5.99
CA GLY A 265 9.03 22.94 -4.83
C GLY A 265 8.92 22.09 -3.55
N VAL A 266 8.30 20.90 -3.63
CA VAL A 266 8.25 19.93 -2.52
C VAL A 266 9.30 18.84 -2.72
N TYR A 267 9.36 18.28 -3.94
CA TYR A 267 10.32 17.25 -4.31
C TYR A 267 11.26 17.74 -5.41
N PRO A 268 12.54 17.36 -5.42
CA PRO A 268 13.51 17.74 -6.43
C PRO A 268 13.40 16.87 -7.70
N LEU A 269 12.18 16.76 -8.23
CA LEU A 269 11.87 16.02 -9.44
C LEU A 269 12.01 16.89 -10.70
N SER A 270 12.26 16.27 -11.86
CA SER A 270 12.18 16.94 -13.15
C SER A 270 10.74 17.40 -13.45
N ALA A 271 10.55 18.30 -14.40
CA ALA A 271 9.23 18.78 -14.78
C ALA A 271 8.32 17.65 -15.28
N GLU A 272 8.88 16.65 -15.98
CA GLU A 272 8.17 15.48 -16.49
C GLU A 272 7.76 14.56 -15.35
N GLN A 273 8.68 14.22 -14.45
CA GLN A 273 8.42 13.43 -13.26
C GLN A 273 7.37 14.08 -12.34
N HIS A 274 7.45 15.39 -12.15
CA HIS A 274 6.42 16.15 -11.42
C HIS A 274 5.04 16.00 -12.03
N ARG A 275 4.97 16.12 -13.37
CA ARG A 275 3.69 15.99 -14.08
C ARG A 275 3.12 14.59 -13.93
N GLU A 276 3.95 13.56 -14.16
CA GLU A 276 3.53 12.16 -14.03
C GLU A 276 3.04 11.85 -12.62
N TRP A 277 3.82 12.22 -11.60
CA TRP A 277 3.46 12.02 -10.20
C TRP A 277 2.18 12.77 -9.82
N ALA A 278 2.05 14.03 -10.26
CA ALA A 278 0.87 14.82 -9.98
C ALA A 278 -0.40 14.28 -10.67
N VAL A 279 -0.30 13.72 -11.87
CA VAL A 279 -1.43 13.05 -12.55
C VAL A 279 -1.83 11.80 -11.79
N LEU A 280 -0.88 10.96 -11.41
CA LEU A 280 -1.09 9.76 -10.61
C LEU A 280 -1.84 10.10 -9.31
N ASP A 281 -1.32 11.02 -8.51
CA ASP A 281 -1.90 11.35 -7.20
C ASP A 281 -3.22 12.14 -7.34
N THR A 282 -3.43 12.88 -8.43
CA THR A 282 -4.73 13.49 -8.72
C THR A 282 -5.78 12.42 -9.00
N PHE A 283 -5.42 11.39 -9.75
CA PHE A 283 -6.32 10.25 -9.98
C PHE A 283 -6.60 9.50 -8.68
N ASP A 284 -5.59 9.28 -7.85
CA ASP A 284 -5.70 8.69 -6.51
C ASP A 284 -6.61 9.52 -5.59
N MET A 285 -6.56 10.83 -5.67
CA MET A 285 -7.46 11.71 -4.90
C MET A 285 -8.93 11.57 -5.30
N TRP A 286 -9.25 11.23 -6.55
CA TRP A 286 -10.60 11.26 -7.09
C TRP A 286 -11.28 9.89 -7.11
N ALA A 287 -10.54 8.83 -7.44
CA ALA A 287 -11.07 7.55 -7.87
C ALA A 287 -11.33 6.48 -6.79
N PRO A 288 -10.73 6.49 -5.60
CA PRO A 288 -10.92 5.43 -4.63
C PRO A 288 -12.38 5.25 -4.19
N ALA A 289 -12.80 3.99 -4.03
CA ALA A 289 -14.13 3.66 -3.52
C ALA A 289 -14.32 4.13 -2.06
N PHE A 290 -13.27 3.97 -1.25
CA PHE A 290 -13.22 4.36 0.15
C PHE A 290 -12.12 5.40 0.39
N ASP A 291 -12.38 6.33 1.30
CA ASP A 291 -11.41 7.28 1.86
C ASP A 291 -11.89 7.66 3.25
N GLN A 292 -11.32 7.02 4.25
CA GLN A 292 -11.74 7.08 5.64
C GLN A 292 -10.58 7.59 6.52
N PRO A 293 -10.36 8.92 6.56
CA PRO A 293 -9.33 9.51 7.40
C PRO A 293 -9.57 9.19 8.88
N GLN A 294 -8.50 9.07 9.64
CA GLN A 294 -8.53 8.75 11.07
C GLN A 294 -7.79 9.80 11.89
N THR A 295 -8.16 9.93 13.18
CA THR A 295 -7.45 10.81 14.12
C THR A 295 -6.23 10.11 14.69
N LEU A 296 -5.32 10.85 15.34
CA LEU A 296 -4.19 10.27 16.09
C LEU A 296 -4.72 9.44 17.27
N ASP A 297 -5.75 9.91 17.95
CA ASP A 297 -6.34 9.21 19.10
C ASP A 297 -6.91 7.85 18.66
N THR A 298 -7.71 7.83 17.58
CA THR A 298 -8.23 6.56 17.01
C THR A 298 -7.11 5.58 16.67
N LEU A 299 -6.04 6.07 16.07
CA LEU A 299 -4.88 5.25 15.71
C LEU A 299 -4.18 4.71 16.97
N GLY A 300 -4.03 5.54 18.00
CA GLY A 300 -3.47 5.15 19.31
C GLY A 300 -4.30 4.06 19.98
N ASP A 301 -5.63 4.23 20.00
CA ASP A 301 -6.56 3.25 20.57
C ASP A 301 -6.44 1.88 19.87
N TRP A 302 -6.28 1.87 18.54
CA TRP A 302 -6.08 0.63 17.79
C TRP A 302 -4.80 -0.09 18.20
N PHE A 303 -3.69 0.62 18.35
CA PHE A 303 -2.41 0.03 18.76
C PHE A 303 -2.48 -0.53 20.17
N VAL A 304 -3.06 0.20 21.12
CA VAL A 304 -3.24 -0.27 22.50
C VAL A 304 -4.13 -1.51 22.55
N ALA A 305 -5.29 -1.47 21.89
CA ALA A 305 -6.23 -2.60 21.86
C ALA A 305 -5.64 -3.86 21.22
N ALA A 306 -4.67 -3.71 20.30
CA ALA A 306 -4.03 -4.81 19.60
C ALA A 306 -2.74 -5.32 20.29
N GLY A 307 -2.41 -4.82 21.51
CA GLY A 307 -1.27 -5.27 22.29
C GLY A 307 0.06 -4.61 21.94
N PHE A 308 0.04 -3.34 21.54
CA PHE A 308 1.23 -2.51 21.32
C PHE A 308 1.28 -1.36 22.34
N PRO A 309 1.60 -1.63 23.61
CA PRO A 309 1.40 -0.67 24.71
C PRO A 309 2.27 0.60 24.61
N ASN A 310 3.40 0.53 23.92
CA ASN A 310 4.38 1.62 23.77
C ASN A 310 4.47 2.08 22.32
N ALA A 311 3.36 2.10 21.59
CA ALA A 311 3.36 2.56 20.21
C ALA A 311 3.63 4.07 20.14
N GLU A 312 4.46 4.47 19.20
CA GLU A 312 4.68 5.87 18.86
C GLU A 312 3.60 6.30 17.86
N ILE A 313 2.80 7.30 18.23
CA ILE A 313 1.73 7.85 17.40
C ILE A 313 2.06 9.32 17.12
N PHE A 314 2.23 9.69 15.87
CA PHE A 314 2.66 11.04 15.50
C PHE A 314 2.14 11.49 14.14
N HIS A 315 2.19 12.81 13.89
CA HIS A 315 1.86 13.39 12.59
C HIS A 315 3.12 13.72 11.79
N ALA A 316 3.18 13.24 10.55
CA ALA A 316 4.30 13.48 9.63
C ALA A 316 3.84 13.64 8.17
N GLY A 317 2.84 14.54 7.97
CA GLY A 317 2.08 14.67 6.73
C GLY A 317 0.88 13.72 6.69
N PHE A 318 1.05 12.51 7.21
CA PHE A 318 -0.01 11.55 7.56
C PHE A 318 0.03 11.28 9.06
N ASN A 319 -1.04 10.68 9.60
CA ASN A 319 -1.02 10.16 10.95
C ASN A 319 -0.38 8.77 10.92
N VAL A 320 0.70 8.62 11.65
CA VAL A 320 1.56 7.44 11.65
C VAL A 320 1.51 6.79 13.01
N GLY A 321 1.39 5.47 13.03
CA GLY A 321 1.57 4.66 14.22
C GLY A 321 2.61 3.57 13.96
N ARG A 322 3.51 3.36 14.93
CA ARG A 322 4.45 2.25 14.91
C ARG A 322 4.73 1.74 16.32
N GLY A 323 4.95 0.45 16.45
CA GLY A 323 5.19 -0.13 17.77
C GLY A 323 5.65 -1.57 17.73
N ILE A 324 6.08 -2.04 18.89
CA ILE A 324 6.46 -3.42 19.13
C ILE A 324 5.31 -4.11 19.88
N LYS A 325 4.88 -5.26 19.38
CA LYS A 325 3.85 -6.07 20.02
C LYS A 325 4.35 -6.64 21.32
N ALA A 326 3.53 -6.60 22.37
CA ALA A 326 3.87 -7.22 23.64
C ALA A 326 4.27 -8.70 23.47
N PRO A 327 5.20 -9.21 24.27
CA PRO A 327 5.46 -10.65 24.35
C PRO A 327 4.17 -11.41 24.69
N ALA A 328 4.10 -12.70 24.30
CA ALA A 328 2.98 -13.56 24.61
C ALA A 328 2.91 -13.94 26.11
#